data_8ca60344dc800adc70b42b5baee91fcc
#
_entry.id   8ca60344dc800adc70b42b5baee91fcc
#
_cell.length_a   1.000
_cell.length_b   1.000
_cell.length_c   1.000
_cell.angle_alpha   90.00
_cell.angle_beta   90.00
_cell.angle_gamma   90.00
#
_symmetry.space_group_name_H-M   'P 1'
#
loop_
_entity.id
_entity.type
_entity.pdbx_description
1 polymer ?
#
loop_
_entity_poly.entity_id
_entity_poly.type
_entity_poly.pdbx_seq_one_letter_code
_entity_poly.pdbx_strand_id
1 'polypeptide(L)'
;MAQQLDNAENKKASSNTSKTDLHTLTKRQDFILASRGLKHSCETMIVQINKNDLGTIRVGFTCSKKVGNAVVRNRAKRRLRAIAREALPNFGRLGFDYVLIGRYGSTVSTEFKTLKNDFISALETLHLKSKGEA
;
A
#
# COMPACT_ATOMS: atom_id res chain seq x y z
N MET A 1 13.33 22.30 5.74
CA MET A 1 13.30 22.52 6.03
C MET A 1 13.14 22.09 6.13
N ALA A 2 13.19 21.60 6.32
CA ALA A 2 13.11 21.38 6.45
C ALA A 2 12.99 20.82 6.32
N GLN A 3 13.14 20.50 6.12
CA GLN A 3 13.14 20.43 6.17
C GLN A 3 12.91 20.09 6.08
N GLN A 4 12.95 19.88 5.94
CA GLN A 4 12.89 19.98 6.04
C GLN A 4 12.58 19.76 6.10
N LEU A 5 12.68 19.43 6.14
CA LEU A 5 12.52 19.59 6.40
C LEU A 5 12.19 19.43 6.53
N ASP A 6 12.22 19.22 6.56
CA ASP A 6 12.00 19.39 6.92
C ASP A 6 11.55 19.21 7.09
N ASN A 7 11.51 18.99 7.06
CA ASN A 7 11.25 19.20 7.44
C ASN A 7 10.65 19.13 7.62
N ALA A 8 10.46 19.08 7.70
CA ALA A 8 10.08 19.25 8.08
C ALA A 8 9.48 19.15 8.21
N GLU A 9 9.42 19.11 8.33
CA GLU A 9 9.02 19.32 8.72
C GLU A 9 8.28 19.18 8.78
N ASN A 10 8.16 19.11 8.86
CA ASN A 10 7.43 19.18 9.14
C ASN A 10 6.49 18.89 9.01
N LYS A 11 6.42 18.75 8.85
CA LYS A 11 5.55 18.49 8.92
C LYS A 11 4.63 18.08 9.29
N LYS A 12 4.34 17.91 9.72
CA LYS A 12 3.64 17.42 10.35
C LYS A 12 3.57 16.85 11.20
N ALA A 13 3.59 17.24 11.49
CA ALA A 13 3.59 16.82 12.63
C ALA A 13 4.38 15.94 13.15
N SER A 14 5.29 16.01 13.45
CA SER A 14 5.86 15.44 14.37
C SER A 14 5.88 14.00 14.60
N SER A 15 5.47 13.55 15.40
CA SER A 15 5.37 12.19 15.75
C SER A 15 5.11 11.30 14.58
N ASN A 16 4.83 11.88 13.50
CA ASN A 16 4.55 11.17 12.30
C ASN A 16 5.72 10.49 11.70
N THR A 17 6.87 10.75 12.17
CA THR A 17 8.08 10.21 11.59
C THR A 17 8.01 8.70 11.42
N SER A 18 7.56 8.00 12.44
CA SER A 18 7.51 6.56 12.34
C SER A 18 6.51 6.09 11.32
N LYS A 19 5.44 6.84 11.12
CA LYS A 19 4.43 6.47 10.15
C LYS A 19 4.91 6.60 8.73
N THR A 20 5.84 7.53 8.49
CA THR A 20 6.31 7.76 7.14
C THR A 20 7.42 6.81 6.76
N ASP A 21 7.88 6.00 7.70
CA ASP A 21 8.99 5.10 7.46
C ASP A 21 8.47 3.79 6.88
N LEU A 22 8.22 3.81 5.58
CA LEU A 22 7.71 2.65 4.87
C LEU A 22 8.85 1.78 4.39
N HIS A 23 8.72 0.49 4.62
CA HIS A 23 9.69 -0.49 4.15
C HIS A 23 9.09 -1.27 3.00
N THR A 24 9.90 -1.68 2.05
CA THR A 24 9.43 -2.40 0.88
C THR A 24 9.59 -3.89 1.07
N LEU A 25 8.54 -4.64 0.75
CA LEU A 25 8.63 -6.10 0.71
C LEU A 25 9.37 -6.51 -0.53
N THR A 26 10.37 -7.38 -0.37
CA THR A 26 11.15 -7.87 -1.48
C THR A 26 11.22 -9.39 -1.52
N LYS A 27 10.98 -10.06 -0.40
CA LYS A 27 11.14 -11.51 -0.31
C LYS A 27 9.87 -12.22 -0.72
N ARG A 28 10.03 -13.25 -1.55
CA ARG A 28 8.89 -14.04 -2.00
C ARG A 28 8.05 -14.57 -0.84
N GLN A 29 8.72 -15.01 0.23
CA GLN A 29 8.02 -15.57 1.38
C GLN A 29 7.07 -14.56 2.02
N ASP A 30 7.47 -13.30 2.08
CA ASP A 30 6.63 -12.27 2.66
C ASP A 30 5.37 -12.05 1.84
N PHE A 31 5.48 -12.14 0.50
CA PHE A 31 4.32 -12.02 -0.37
C PHE A 31 3.39 -13.22 -0.19
N ILE A 32 3.94 -14.41 0.00
CA ILE A 32 3.14 -15.61 0.22
C ILE A 32 2.38 -15.49 1.53
N LEU A 33 3.03 -15.03 2.59
CA LEU A 33 2.37 -14.83 3.88
C LEU A 33 1.25 -13.81 3.77
N ALA A 34 1.46 -12.72 3.05
CA ALA A 34 0.42 -11.72 2.87
C ALA A 34 -0.78 -12.28 2.12
N SER A 35 -0.54 -13.20 1.19
CA SER A 35 -1.63 -13.80 0.41
C SER A 35 -2.54 -14.68 1.27
N ARG A 36 -2.07 -15.08 2.44
CA ARG A 36 -2.85 -15.89 3.37
C ARG A 36 -3.60 -15.05 4.38
N GLY A 37 -3.36 -13.74 4.39
CA GLY A 37 -4.06 -12.84 5.30
C GLY A 37 -5.39 -12.40 4.72
N LEU A 38 -5.85 -11.25 5.15
CA LEU A 38 -7.10 -10.69 4.65
C LEU A 38 -6.87 -9.99 3.32
N LYS A 39 -7.90 -9.97 2.49
CA LYS A 39 -7.80 -9.26 1.22
C LYS A 39 -9.11 -8.58 0.88
N HIS A 40 -9.01 -7.54 0.07
CA HIS A 40 -10.16 -6.80 -0.43
C HIS A 40 -9.93 -6.48 -1.90
N SER A 41 -10.89 -6.81 -2.74
CA SER A 41 -10.80 -6.54 -4.17
C SER A 41 -11.57 -5.29 -4.52
N CYS A 42 -10.90 -4.35 -5.17
CA CYS A 42 -11.54 -3.18 -5.75
C CYS A 42 -11.50 -3.32 -7.27
N GLU A 43 -12.17 -2.42 -7.97
CA GLU A 43 -12.09 -2.41 -9.42
C GLU A 43 -10.68 -2.11 -9.91
N THR A 44 -9.94 -1.32 -9.16
CA THR A 44 -8.64 -0.83 -9.60
C THR A 44 -7.47 -1.64 -9.09
N MET A 45 -7.66 -2.44 -8.04
CA MET A 45 -6.56 -3.20 -7.46
C MET A 45 -7.09 -4.23 -6.46
N ILE A 46 -6.23 -5.13 -6.05
CA ILE A 46 -6.50 -6.03 -4.93
C ILE A 46 -5.51 -5.66 -3.83
N VAL A 47 -6.00 -5.53 -2.61
CA VAL A 47 -5.15 -5.21 -1.46
C VAL A 47 -5.17 -6.38 -0.49
N GLN A 48 -4.00 -6.82 -0.07
CA GLN A 48 -3.85 -7.86 0.94
C GLN A 48 -3.17 -7.25 2.16
N ILE A 49 -3.57 -7.70 3.35
CA ILE A 49 -2.86 -7.29 4.56
C ILE A 49 -2.56 -8.50 5.42
N ASN A 50 -1.49 -8.37 6.18
CA ASN A 50 -1.08 -9.41 7.11
C ASN A 50 -0.33 -8.75 8.26
N LYS A 51 -0.54 -9.25 9.48
CA LYS A 51 0.18 -8.71 10.63
C LYS A 51 1.64 -9.16 10.58
N ASN A 52 2.53 -8.25 10.95
CA ASN A 52 3.93 -8.62 11.15
C ASN A 52 4.28 -8.25 12.60
N ASP A 53 5.37 -8.79 13.09
CA ASP A 53 5.78 -8.53 14.47
C ASP A 53 6.90 -7.52 14.55
N LEU A 54 7.01 -6.69 13.52
CA LEU A 54 8.15 -5.79 13.38
C LEU A 54 7.88 -4.37 13.87
N GLY A 55 6.60 -4.02 14.06
CA GLY A 55 6.26 -2.67 14.47
C GLY A 55 6.44 -1.63 13.39
N THR A 56 6.56 -2.07 12.14
CA THR A 56 6.75 -1.16 11.01
C THR A 56 5.67 -1.42 9.97
N ILE A 57 5.56 -0.52 8.99
CA ILE A 57 4.70 -0.72 7.84
C ILE A 57 5.59 -1.19 6.70
N ARG A 58 5.24 -2.35 6.13
CA ARG A 58 5.94 -2.84 4.94
C ARG A 58 4.92 -2.95 3.82
N VAL A 59 5.36 -2.63 2.59
CA VAL A 59 4.44 -2.63 1.46
C VAL A 59 5.12 -3.26 0.24
N GLY A 60 4.38 -4.09 -0.48
CA GLY A 60 4.86 -4.71 -1.69
C GLY A 60 3.89 -4.49 -2.83
N PHE A 61 4.40 -4.59 -4.05
CA PHE A 61 3.60 -4.34 -5.25
C PHE A 61 3.82 -5.48 -6.22
N THR A 62 2.74 -6.02 -6.76
CA THR A 62 2.86 -7.07 -7.77
C THR A 62 1.95 -6.77 -8.94
N CYS A 63 2.43 -7.11 -10.13
CA CYS A 63 1.63 -7.05 -11.35
C CYS A 63 2.02 -8.24 -12.18
N SER A 64 1.06 -9.14 -12.38
CA SER A 64 1.31 -10.34 -13.18
C SER A 64 1.33 -9.98 -14.66
N LYS A 65 1.72 -10.96 -15.48
CA LYS A 65 1.72 -10.77 -16.93
C LYS A 65 0.33 -10.45 -17.47
N LYS A 66 -0.71 -10.79 -16.73
CA LYS A 66 -2.08 -10.49 -17.14
C LYS A 66 -2.37 -9.00 -17.18
N VAL A 67 -1.62 -8.19 -16.42
CA VAL A 67 -1.81 -6.75 -16.40
C VAL A 67 -1.37 -6.13 -17.73
N GLY A 68 -0.38 -6.72 -18.37
CA GLY A 68 0.13 -6.25 -19.65
C GLY A 68 1.60 -6.58 -19.81
N ASN A 69 2.23 -5.97 -20.81
CA ASN A 69 3.66 -6.16 -21.05
C ASN A 69 4.48 -5.44 -19.98
N ALA A 70 5.80 -5.52 -20.08
CA ALA A 70 6.68 -4.96 -19.05
C ALA A 70 6.48 -3.46 -18.86
N VAL A 71 6.25 -2.73 -19.93
CA VAL A 71 6.04 -1.27 -19.85
C VAL A 71 4.77 -0.97 -19.07
N VAL A 72 3.69 -1.68 -19.38
CA VAL A 72 2.41 -1.49 -18.70
C VAL A 72 2.51 -1.89 -17.23
N ARG A 73 3.16 -3.03 -16.97
CA ARG A 73 3.33 -3.48 -15.57
C ARG A 73 4.15 -2.49 -14.76
N ASN A 74 5.19 -1.92 -15.34
CA ASN A 74 6.00 -0.95 -14.63
C ASN A 74 5.22 0.32 -14.33
N ARG A 75 4.37 0.75 -15.28
CA ARG A 75 3.50 1.90 -15.04
C ARG A 75 2.52 1.63 -13.93
N ALA A 76 1.91 0.44 -13.94
CA ALA A 76 0.97 0.06 -12.89
C ALA A 76 1.64 0.07 -11.53
N LYS A 77 2.81 -0.54 -11.41
CA LYS A 77 3.54 -0.56 -10.14
C LYS A 77 3.89 0.84 -9.68
N ARG A 78 4.31 1.71 -10.61
CA ARG A 78 4.65 3.08 -10.26
C ARG A 78 3.46 3.81 -9.68
N ARG A 79 2.28 3.61 -10.28
CA ARG A 79 1.07 4.24 -9.78
C ARG A 79 0.68 3.69 -8.40
N LEU A 80 0.76 2.38 -8.22
CA LEU A 80 0.46 1.77 -6.92
C LEU A 80 1.44 2.25 -5.85
N ARG A 81 2.71 2.38 -6.22
CA ARG A 81 3.72 2.87 -5.28
C ARG A 81 3.42 4.31 -4.87
N ALA A 82 2.98 5.12 -5.82
CA ALA A 82 2.67 6.52 -5.53
C ALA A 82 1.49 6.65 -4.56
N ILE A 83 0.42 5.88 -4.78
CA ILE A 83 -0.73 5.96 -3.87
C ILE A 83 -0.39 5.42 -2.49
N ALA A 84 0.43 4.38 -2.42
CA ALA A 84 0.85 3.85 -1.13
C ALA A 84 1.66 4.87 -0.35
N ARG A 85 2.57 5.55 -1.04
CA ARG A 85 3.39 6.57 -0.40
C ARG A 85 2.54 7.72 0.15
N GLU A 86 1.46 8.07 -0.54
CA GLU A 86 0.60 9.14 -0.08
C GLU A 86 -0.37 8.71 1.02
N ALA A 87 -0.87 7.49 0.94
CA ALA A 87 -1.95 7.06 1.83
C ALA A 87 -1.49 6.35 3.09
N LEU A 88 -0.47 5.50 3.01
CA LEU A 88 -0.08 4.71 4.17
C LEU A 88 0.39 5.50 5.38
N PRO A 89 1.08 6.63 5.23
CA PRO A 89 1.46 7.39 6.42
C PRO A 89 0.27 7.82 7.28
N ASN A 90 -0.89 8.05 6.67
CA ASN A 90 -2.06 8.48 7.41
C ASN A 90 -3.06 7.36 7.67
N PHE A 91 -3.15 6.39 6.80
CA PHE A 91 -4.19 5.36 6.87
C PHE A 91 -3.65 3.96 7.15
N GLY A 92 -2.33 3.77 7.07
CA GLY A 92 -1.73 2.49 7.40
C GLY A 92 -1.58 2.33 8.90
N ARG A 93 -1.27 1.12 9.33
CA ARG A 93 -1.02 0.83 10.74
C ARG A 93 0.31 0.13 10.90
N LEU A 94 1.05 0.54 11.92
CA LEU A 94 2.30 -0.13 12.25
C LEU A 94 2.02 -1.60 12.58
N GLY A 95 2.93 -2.44 12.18
CA GLY A 95 2.80 -3.87 12.42
C GLY A 95 2.01 -4.61 11.36
N PHE A 96 1.78 -3.97 10.20
CA PHE A 96 1.10 -4.62 9.09
C PHE A 96 1.92 -4.60 7.83
N ASP A 97 1.81 -5.69 7.07
CA ASP A 97 2.31 -5.75 5.71
C ASP A 97 1.13 -5.53 4.78
N TYR A 98 1.37 -4.76 3.72
CA TYR A 98 0.36 -4.48 2.71
C TYR A 98 0.89 -4.89 1.35
N VAL A 99 0.08 -5.59 0.57
CA VAL A 99 0.44 -5.94 -0.80
C VAL A 99 -0.63 -5.40 -1.72
N LEU A 100 -0.20 -4.61 -2.70
CA LEU A 100 -1.11 -4.05 -3.70
C LEU A 100 -0.86 -4.79 -5.00
N ILE A 101 -1.94 -5.35 -5.54
CA ILE A 101 -1.89 -6.16 -6.75
C ILE A 101 -2.59 -5.42 -7.87
N GLY A 102 -1.88 -5.19 -8.99
CA GLY A 102 -2.44 -4.49 -10.13
C GLY A 102 -3.47 -5.34 -10.87
N ARG A 103 -4.44 -4.69 -11.48
CA ARG A 103 -5.46 -5.34 -12.29
C ARG A 103 -5.35 -4.88 -13.73
N TYR A 104 -5.72 -5.77 -14.65
CA TYR A 104 -5.68 -5.45 -16.07
C TYR A 104 -6.51 -4.20 -16.37
N GLY A 105 -5.91 -3.29 -17.11
CA GLY A 105 -6.59 -2.08 -17.58
C GLY A 105 -6.80 -1.03 -16.51
N SER A 106 -7.58 -1.34 -15.48
CA SER A 106 -8.05 -0.32 -14.55
C SER A 106 -6.94 0.32 -13.70
N THR A 107 -5.94 -0.44 -13.27
CA THR A 107 -4.87 0.16 -12.48
C THR A 107 -4.16 1.28 -13.24
N VAL A 108 -3.97 1.10 -14.54
CA VAL A 108 -3.26 2.08 -15.36
C VAL A 108 -4.16 3.20 -15.84
N SER A 109 -5.42 2.88 -16.17
CA SER A 109 -6.30 3.84 -16.84
C SER A 109 -7.14 4.69 -15.90
N THR A 110 -7.29 4.28 -14.64
CA THR A 110 -8.14 5.01 -13.70
C THR A 110 -7.46 6.29 -13.25
N GLU A 111 -8.24 7.34 -13.06
CA GLU A 111 -7.73 8.61 -12.56
C GLU A 111 -7.02 8.39 -11.23
N PHE A 112 -5.92 9.10 -11.02
CA PHE A 112 -5.08 8.91 -9.83
C PHE A 112 -5.87 9.10 -8.53
N LYS A 113 -6.72 10.12 -8.48
CA LYS A 113 -7.50 10.39 -7.28
C LYS A 113 -8.43 9.24 -6.94
N THR A 114 -9.07 8.66 -7.96
CA THR A 114 -9.95 7.52 -7.76
C THR A 114 -9.16 6.30 -7.31
N LEU A 115 -8.00 6.08 -7.91
CA LEU A 115 -7.13 4.98 -7.54
C LEU A 115 -6.75 5.08 -6.06
N LYS A 116 -6.37 6.28 -5.63
CA LYS A 116 -5.99 6.52 -4.25
C LYS A 116 -7.17 6.31 -3.29
N ASN A 117 -8.34 6.81 -3.66
CA ASN A 117 -9.54 6.66 -2.84
C ASN A 117 -9.94 5.19 -2.69
N ASP A 118 -9.80 4.42 -3.76
CA ASP A 118 -10.09 2.99 -3.70
C ASP A 118 -9.15 2.30 -2.70
N PHE A 119 -7.88 2.68 -2.71
CA PHE A 119 -6.92 2.11 -1.78
C PHE A 119 -7.27 2.46 -0.33
N ILE A 120 -7.59 3.73 -0.07
CA ILE A 120 -7.96 4.17 1.28
C ILE A 120 -9.19 3.41 1.76
N SER A 121 -10.18 3.28 0.90
CA SER A 121 -11.40 2.56 1.24
C SER A 121 -11.12 1.09 1.55
N ALA A 122 -10.22 0.48 0.77
CA ALA A 122 -9.81 -0.90 1.02
C ALA A 122 -9.11 -1.02 2.37
N LEU A 123 -8.25 -0.07 2.70
CA LEU A 123 -7.55 -0.08 4.00
C LEU A 123 -8.54 -0.02 5.15
N GLU A 124 -9.53 0.85 5.06
CA GLU A 124 -10.51 0.97 6.12
C GLU A 124 -11.28 -0.32 6.31
N THR A 125 -11.71 -0.92 5.20
CA THR A 125 -12.44 -2.19 5.25
C THR A 125 -11.57 -3.29 5.87
N LEU A 126 -10.33 -3.39 5.44
CA LEU A 126 -9.45 -4.45 5.91
C LEU A 126 -9.09 -4.28 7.39
N HIS A 127 -8.88 -3.03 7.82
CA HIS A 127 -8.58 -2.79 9.23
C HIS A 127 -9.75 -3.12 10.13
N LEU A 128 -10.96 -2.87 9.67
CA LEU A 128 -12.16 -3.25 10.41
C LEU A 128 -12.28 -4.76 10.53
N LYS A 129 -12.04 -5.48 9.43
CA LYS A 129 -12.06 -6.93 9.45
C LYS A 129 -11.00 -7.50 10.39
N SER A 130 -9.83 -6.89 10.38
CA SER A 130 -8.75 -7.35 11.24
C SER A 130 -9.13 -7.22 12.72
N LYS A 131 -9.80 -6.14 13.08
CA LYS A 131 -10.28 -5.97 14.45
C LYS A 131 -11.36 -6.99 14.81
N GLY A 132 -12.25 -7.24 13.85
CA GLY A 132 -13.33 -8.17 14.08
C GLY A 132 -12.86 -9.60 14.31
N GLU A 133 -11.68 -9.92 13.78
CA GLU A 133 -11.11 -11.24 13.95
C GLU A 133 -10.33 -11.38 15.25
N ALA A 134 -10.01 -10.27 15.84
CA ALA A 134 -9.28 -10.31 17.09
C ALA A 134 -10.22 -10.64 18.24
#